data_a4155fe8d29bdcb7d91d4cd65caa33fb
#
_entry.id   a4155fe8d29bdcb7d91d4cd65caa33fb
#
_cell.length_a   1.000
_cell.length_b   1.000
_cell.length_c   1.000
_cell.angle_alpha   90.00
_cell.angle_beta   90.00
_cell.angle_gamma   90.00
#
_symmetry.space_group_name_H-M   'P 1'
#
loop_
_entity.id
_entity.type
_entity.pdbx_description
1 polymer ?
#
loop_
_entity_poly.entity_id
_entity_poly.type
_entity_poly.pdbx_seq_one_letter_code
_entity_poly.pdbx_strand_id
1 'polypeptide(L)'
;MSPTLVSRLIDLPARGLNLLQSPFALMVRWYVSWQFLKSGWLKLSDWTTTLDLFRSEYHVPVLPPAIAAVVGTFGELFFPVLIVLGIGGRLGALGLFAVNLMAVISYSHVLLSEGFEAALGQHVLWGFMLATLAVYGNGAFSLDRLLLKGQRQSVSNLSMA
;
A
#
# COMPACT_ATOMS: atom_id res chain seq x y z
N MET A 1 27.49 31.92 12.75
CA MET A 1 26.57 32.66 11.88
C MET A 1 25.14 32.54 12.44
N SER A 2 24.55 33.66 12.88
CA SER A 2 23.16 33.66 13.33
C SER A 2 22.23 33.32 12.13
N PRO A 3 21.25 32.41 12.28
CA PRO A 3 20.33 32.12 11.21
C PRO A 3 19.55 33.39 10.83
N THR A 4 19.49 33.68 9.55
CA THR A 4 18.73 34.81 9.05
C THR A 4 17.23 34.59 9.30
N LEU A 5 16.45 35.68 9.39
CA LEU A 5 15.01 35.61 9.61
C LEU A 5 14.31 34.70 8.57
N VAL A 6 14.81 34.73 7.36
CA VAL A 6 14.33 33.88 6.23
C VAL A 6 14.57 32.40 6.52
N SER A 7 15.73 32.00 7.03
CA SER A 7 15.99 30.59 7.37
C SER A 7 15.09 30.09 8.49
N ARG A 8 14.78 30.91 9.50
CA ARG A 8 13.84 30.56 10.57
C ARG A 8 12.42 30.39 10.07
N LEU A 9 11.96 31.24 9.15
CA LEU A 9 10.62 31.15 8.56
C LEU A 9 10.43 29.89 7.71
N ILE A 10 11.51 29.36 7.10
CA ILE A 10 11.47 28.13 6.30
C ILE A 10 11.69 26.89 7.18
N ASP A 11 12.64 26.94 8.11
CA ASP A 11 13.08 25.77 8.90
C ASP A 11 12.05 25.34 9.95
N LEU A 12 11.34 26.30 10.58
CA LEU A 12 10.33 25.99 11.61
C LEU A 12 9.15 25.17 11.04
N PRO A 13 8.49 25.60 9.95
CA PRO A 13 7.43 24.79 9.33
C PRO A 13 7.96 23.45 8.81
N ALA A 14 9.15 23.41 8.21
CA ALA A 14 9.76 22.18 7.70
C ALA A 14 10.00 21.15 8.82
N ARG A 15 10.50 21.59 9.99
CA ARG A 15 10.67 20.69 11.14
C ARG A 15 9.34 20.15 11.65
N GLY A 16 8.30 20.99 11.73
CA GLY A 16 6.96 20.57 12.12
C GLY A 16 6.39 19.53 11.15
N LEU A 17 6.49 19.76 9.84
CA LEU A 17 6.04 18.83 8.82
C LEU A 17 6.82 17.51 8.83
N ASN A 18 8.12 17.55 9.12
CA ASN A 18 8.93 16.33 9.25
C ASN A 18 8.47 15.44 10.39
N LEU A 19 7.97 16.01 11.50
CA LEU A 19 7.39 15.23 12.60
C LEU A 19 6.08 14.53 12.18
N LEU A 20 5.33 15.12 11.27
CA LEU A 20 4.07 14.57 10.78
C LEU A 20 4.24 13.48 9.71
N GLN A 21 5.40 13.36 9.09
CA GLN A 21 5.64 12.37 8.00
C GLN A 21 5.32 10.94 8.43
N SER A 22 5.77 10.52 9.61
CA SER A 22 5.56 9.14 10.08
C SER A 22 4.11 8.84 10.48
N PRO A 23 3.41 9.70 11.25
CA PRO A 23 1.97 9.54 11.50
C PRO A 23 1.15 9.56 10.21
N PHE A 24 1.46 10.45 9.27
CA PHE A 24 0.77 10.54 8.00
C PHE A 24 0.98 9.27 7.16
N ALA A 25 2.22 8.78 7.04
CA ALA A 25 2.51 7.52 6.36
C ALA A 25 1.73 6.34 6.99
N LEU A 26 1.60 6.30 8.31
CA LEU A 26 0.81 5.28 9.00
C LEU A 26 -0.68 5.37 8.65
N MET A 27 -1.26 6.57 8.62
CA MET A 27 -2.65 6.77 8.21
C MET A 27 -2.89 6.32 6.76
N VAL A 28 -2.00 6.69 5.83
CA VAL A 28 -2.09 6.28 4.42
C VAL A 28 -2.02 4.75 4.30
N ARG A 29 -1.11 4.10 5.03
CA ARG A 29 -0.98 2.64 5.07
C ARG A 29 -2.27 1.98 5.53
N TRP A 30 -2.85 2.43 6.64
CA TRP A 30 -4.12 1.91 7.17
C TRP A 30 -5.27 2.13 6.19
N TYR A 31 -5.42 3.35 5.68
CA TYR A 31 -6.52 3.69 4.78
C TYR A 31 -6.51 2.85 3.52
N VAL A 32 -5.38 2.81 2.77
CA VAL A 32 -5.32 2.06 1.53
C VAL A 32 -5.42 0.56 1.76
N SER A 33 -4.77 0.02 2.78
CA SER A 33 -4.84 -1.40 3.11
C SER A 33 -6.25 -1.85 3.46
N TRP A 34 -7.00 -1.02 4.18
CA TRP A 34 -8.39 -1.32 4.54
C TRP A 34 -9.31 -1.51 3.32
N GLN A 35 -9.11 -0.72 2.26
CA GLN A 35 -9.92 -0.86 1.05
C GLN A 35 -9.73 -2.24 0.41
N PHE A 36 -8.49 -2.69 0.30
CA PHE A 36 -8.17 -3.99 -0.30
C PHE A 36 -8.52 -5.15 0.62
N LEU A 37 -8.30 -5.04 1.93
CA LEU A 37 -8.72 -6.07 2.89
C LEU A 37 -10.23 -6.31 2.84
N LYS A 38 -11.03 -5.25 2.77
CA LYS A 38 -12.50 -5.39 2.60
C LYS A 38 -12.85 -6.14 1.30
N SER A 39 -12.19 -5.77 0.20
CA SER A 39 -12.41 -6.39 -1.11
C SER A 39 -12.03 -7.86 -1.10
N GLY A 40 -10.82 -8.18 -0.62
CA GLY A 40 -10.35 -9.56 -0.53
C GLY A 40 -11.18 -10.42 0.44
N TRP A 41 -11.62 -9.84 1.56
CA TRP A 41 -12.51 -10.53 2.50
C TRP A 41 -13.88 -10.85 1.88
N LEU A 42 -14.46 -9.89 1.15
CA LEU A 42 -15.73 -10.09 0.44
C LEU A 42 -15.62 -11.23 -0.58
N LYS A 43 -14.53 -11.24 -1.37
CA LYS A 43 -14.26 -12.31 -2.34
C LYS A 43 -14.08 -13.67 -1.67
N LEU A 44 -13.43 -13.72 -0.52
CA LEU A 44 -13.21 -14.96 0.21
C LEU A 44 -14.48 -15.48 0.85
N SER A 45 -15.38 -14.61 1.31
CA SER A 45 -16.63 -14.98 1.99
C SER A 45 -17.67 -15.57 1.04
N ASP A 46 -17.66 -15.22 -0.25
CA ASP A 46 -18.50 -15.82 -1.29
C ASP A 46 -17.64 -16.19 -2.51
N TRP A 47 -17.01 -17.35 -2.40
CA TRP A 47 -16.08 -17.82 -3.42
C TRP A 47 -16.76 -18.19 -4.74
N THR A 48 -18.02 -18.67 -4.69
CA THR A 48 -18.77 -19.01 -5.89
C THR A 48 -19.06 -17.78 -6.73
N THR A 49 -19.62 -16.75 -6.13
CA THR A 49 -19.86 -15.45 -6.79
C THR A 49 -18.55 -14.84 -7.28
N THR A 50 -17.47 -14.96 -6.50
CA THR A 50 -16.14 -14.48 -6.93
C THR A 50 -15.65 -15.17 -8.18
N LEU A 51 -15.76 -16.50 -8.27
CA LEU A 51 -15.36 -17.23 -9.48
C LEU A 51 -16.21 -16.85 -10.70
N ASP A 52 -17.50 -16.62 -10.50
CA ASP A 52 -18.40 -16.22 -11.59
C ASP A 52 -18.06 -14.80 -12.08
N LEU A 53 -17.74 -13.85 -11.20
CA LEU A 53 -17.26 -12.52 -11.58
C LEU A 53 -15.96 -12.60 -12.42
N PHE A 54 -15.02 -13.47 -12.02
CA PHE A 54 -13.78 -13.64 -12.78
C PHE A 54 -13.98 -14.36 -14.12
N ARG A 55 -15.08 -15.10 -14.29
CA ARG A 55 -15.41 -15.77 -15.57
C ARG A 55 -16.16 -14.86 -16.53
N SER A 56 -17.05 -14.00 -16.01
CA SER A 56 -17.98 -13.22 -16.81
C SER A 56 -17.61 -11.75 -16.95
N GLU A 57 -17.01 -11.15 -15.90
CA GLU A 57 -16.84 -9.70 -15.80
C GLU A 57 -15.36 -9.29 -15.88
N TYR A 58 -14.46 -9.99 -15.19
CA TYR A 58 -13.06 -9.58 -15.13
C TYR A 58 -12.26 -10.19 -16.29
N HIS A 59 -11.75 -9.33 -17.17
CA HIS A 59 -10.89 -9.72 -18.28
C HIS A 59 -9.41 -9.68 -17.88
N VAL A 60 -8.99 -10.62 -17.00
CA VAL A 60 -7.60 -10.69 -16.56
C VAL A 60 -6.72 -11.21 -17.69
N PRO A 61 -5.73 -10.45 -18.16
CA PRO A 61 -4.85 -10.93 -19.23
C PRO A 61 -3.98 -12.10 -18.76
N VAL A 62 -3.72 -13.04 -19.66
CA VAL A 62 -2.77 -14.15 -19.48
C VAL A 62 -3.21 -15.24 -18.51
N LEU A 63 -3.97 -14.94 -17.45
CA LEU A 63 -4.34 -15.93 -16.44
C LEU A 63 -5.76 -16.50 -16.67
N PRO A 64 -5.94 -17.81 -16.52
CA PRO A 64 -7.27 -18.41 -16.46
C PRO A 64 -8.08 -17.82 -15.29
N PRO A 65 -9.42 -17.62 -15.44
CA PRO A 65 -10.25 -16.96 -14.45
C PRO A 65 -10.12 -17.52 -13.01
N ALA A 66 -10.07 -18.83 -12.87
CA ALA A 66 -9.94 -19.47 -11.56
C ALA A 66 -8.59 -19.16 -10.88
N ILE A 67 -7.50 -19.12 -11.64
CA ILE A 67 -6.17 -18.77 -11.12
C ILE A 67 -6.13 -17.28 -10.81
N ALA A 68 -6.68 -16.43 -11.68
CA ALA A 68 -6.77 -15.00 -11.48
C ALA A 68 -7.56 -14.65 -10.21
N ALA A 69 -8.68 -15.35 -9.94
CA ALA A 69 -9.46 -15.19 -8.72
C ALA A 69 -8.64 -15.51 -7.45
N VAL A 70 -7.89 -16.63 -7.46
CA VAL A 70 -7.03 -17.01 -6.31
C VAL A 70 -5.91 -15.99 -6.09
N VAL A 71 -5.15 -15.68 -7.15
CA VAL A 71 -4.00 -14.77 -7.07
C VAL A 71 -4.44 -13.35 -6.69
N GLY A 72 -5.53 -12.85 -7.29
CA GLY A 72 -6.08 -11.53 -6.99
C GLY A 72 -6.55 -11.42 -5.54
N THR A 73 -7.38 -12.37 -5.08
CA THR A 73 -7.88 -12.40 -3.70
C THR A 73 -6.73 -12.55 -2.69
N PHE A 74 -5.75 -13.42 -2.98
CA PHE A 74 -4.56 -13.55 -2.15
C PHE A 74 -3.80 -12.23 -2.06
N GLY A 75 -3.58 -11.55 -3.19
CA GLY A 75 -2.88 -10.26 -3.23
C GLY A 75 -3.59 -9.17 -2.43
N GLU A 76 -4.94 -9.12 -2.51
CA GLU A 76 -5.77 -8.17 -1.75
C GLU A 76 -5.77 -8.44 -0.24
N LEU A 77 -5.43 -9.64 0.20
CA LEU A 77 -5.32 -9.97 1.63
C LEU A 77 -3.88 -9.90 2.13
N PHE A 78 -2.93 -10.41 1.36
CA PHE A 78 -1.55 -10.56 1.78
C PHE A 78 -0.78 -9.22 1.84
N PHE A 79 -0.75 -8.48 0.73
CA PHE A 79 0.03 -7.24 0.67
C PHE A 79 -0.44 -6.15 1.65
N PRO A 80 -1.76 -5.95 1.87
CA PRO A 80 -2.21 -5.00 2.88
C PRO A 80 -1.70 -5.32 4.29
N VAL A 81 -1.64 -6.61 4.67
CA VAL A 81 -1.09 -7.01 5.97
C VAL A 81 0.38 -6.62 6.08
N LEU A 82 1.18 -6.84 5.04
CA LEU A 82 2.59 -6.41 5.01
C LEU A 82 2.71 -4.90 5.16
N ILE A 83 1.85 -4.12 4.46
CA ILE A 83 1.84 -2.66 4.51
C ILE A 83 1.47 -2.17 5.92
N VAL A 84 0.40 -2.69 6.53
CA VAL A 84 -0.05 -2.29 7.87
C VAL A 84 1.04 -2.58 8.90
N LEU A 85 1.63 -3.76 8.88
CA LEU A 85 2.69 -4.15 9.80
C LEU A 85 4.02 -3.42 9.50
N GLY A 86 4.21 -2.93 8.28
CA GLY A 86 5.47 -2.34 7.84
C GLY A 86 6.59 -3.37 7.72
N ILE A 87 6.25 -4.55 7.20
CA ILE A 87 7.17 -5.66 6.94
C ILE A 87 7.49 -5.72 5.45
N GLY A 88 8.75 -6.05 5.13
CA GLY A 88 9.20 -6.18 3.73
C GLY A 88 9.40 -4.84 3.03
N GLY A 89 9.51 -3.75 3.80
CA GLY A 89 9.86 -2.44 3.29
C GLY A 89 8.89 -1.93 2.23
N ARG A 90 9.39 -1.71 1.02
CA ARG A 90 8.63 -1.17 -0.12
C ARG A 90 7.91 -2.24 -0.94
N LEU A 91 8.25 -3.52 -0.74
CA LEU A 91 7.72 -4.62 -1.56
C LEU A 91 6.21 -4.81 -1.36
N GLY A 92 5.70 -4.65 -0.13
CA GLY A 92 4.28 -4.69 0.15
C GLY A 92 3.49 -3.65 -0.65
N ALA A 93 4.00 -2.41 -0.70
CA ALA A 93 3.37 -1.33 -1.45
C ALA A 93 3.44 -1.56 -2.98
N LEU A 94 4.56 -2.05 -3.49
CA LEU A 94 4.71 -2.40 -4.91
C LEU A 94 3.78 -3.56 -5.30
N GLY A 95 3.68 -4.59 -4.45
CA GLY A 95 2.80 -5.72 -4.69
C GLY A 95 1.33 -5.31 -4.74
N LEU A 96 0.88 -4.50 -3.78
CA LEU A 96 -0.49 -4.00 -3.77
C LEU A 96 -0.76 -3.00 -4.90
N PHE A 97 0.23 -2.22 -5.31
CA PHE A 97 0.15 -1.36 -6.50
C PHE A 97 -0.09 -2.19 -7.76
N ALA A 98 0.64 -3.31 -7.93
CA ALA A 98 0.42 -4.23 -9.05
C ALA A 98 -0.99 -4.85 -9.02
N VAL A 99 -1.49 -5.23 -7.84
CA VAL A 99 -2.88 -5.73 -7.68
C VAL A 99 -3.89 -4.65 -8.07
N ASN A 100 -3.70 -3.40 -7.60
CA ASN A 100 -4.56 -2.27 -7.96
C ASN A 100 -4.56 -1.99 -9.47
N LEU A 101 -3.39 -1.99 -10.08
CA LEU A 101 -3.24 -1.79 -11.53
C LEU A 101 -3.94 -2.91 -12.31
N MET A 102 -3.75 -4.16 -11.89
CA MET A 102 -4.40 -5.31 -12.52
C MET A 102 -5.93 -5.24 -12.38
N ALA A 103 -6.46 -4.79 -11.24
CA ALA A 103 -7.89 -4.58 -11.05
C ALA A 103 -8.44 -3.56 -12.06
N VAL A 104 -7.75 -2.43 -12.26
CA VAL A 104 -8.14 -1.42 -13.28
C VAL A 104 -8.08 -2.00 -14.70
N ILE A 105 -7.03 -2.72 -15.04
CA ILE A 105 -6.88 -3.34 -16.37
C ILE A 105 -8.00 -4.34 -16.61
N SER A 106 -8.24 -5.23 -15.65
CA SER A 106 -9.20 -6.34 -15.79
C SER A 106 -10.65 -5.86 -15.85
N TYR A 107 -10.96 -4.73 -15.25
CA TYR A 107 -12.31 -4.16 -15.20
C TYR A 107 -12.42 -2.84 -15.96
N SER A 108 -11.49 -2.58 -16.88
CA SER A 108 -11.39 -1.32 -17.61
C SER A 108 -12.63 -0.98 -18.43
N HIS A 109 -13.30 -1.98 -19.03
CA HIS A 109 -14.51 -1.79 -19.84
C HIS A 109 -15.68 -1.21 -19.02
N VAL A 110 -15.72 -1.44 -17.70
CA VAL A 110 -16.71 -0.84 -16.79
C VAL A 110 -16.17 0.45 -16.19
N LEU A 111 -14.95 0.45 -15.68
CA LEU A 111 -14.36 1.62 -15.00
C LEU A 111 -14.20 2.84 -15.91
N LEU A 112 -14.10 2.64 -17.23
CA LEU A 112 -14.01 3.72 -18.23
C LEU A 112 -15.36 4.10 -18.84
N SER A 113 -16.46 3.44 -18.42
CA SER A 113 -17.80 3.81 -18.89
C SER A 113 -18.39 4.97 -18.08
N GLU A 114 -19.38 5.65 -18.67
CA GLU A 114 -20.10 6.76 -18.00
C GLU A 114 -20.70 6.32 -16.67
N GLY A 115 -20.57 7.15 -15.65
CA GLY A 115 -21.10 6.90 -14.30
C GLY A 115 -20.14 6.15 -13.36
N PHE A 116 -18.97 5.70 -13.83
CA PHE A 116 -17.95 5.02 -13.01
C PHE A 116 -16.70 5.86 -12.73
N GLU A 117 -16.72 7.16 -13.04
CA GLU A 117 -15.60 8.09 -12.86
C GLU A 117 -15.12 8.13 -11.39
N ALA A 118 -16.06 8.06 -10.45
CA ALA A 118 -15.73 8.02 -9.03
C ALA A 118 -14.98 6.74 -8.63
N ALA A 119 -15.36 5.59 -9.19
CA ALA A 119 -14.70 4.31 -8.94
C ALA A 119 -13.29 4.29 -9.53
N LEU A 120 -13.12 4.75 -10.78
CA LEU A 120 -11.82 4.92 -11.40
C LEU A 120 -10.94 5.90 -10.59
N GLY A 121 -11.51 7.03 -10.17
CA GLY A 121 -10.82 8.02 -9.33
C GLY A 121 -10.30 7.43 -8.02
N GLN A 122 -11.03 6.52 -7.39
CA GLN A 122 -10.57 5.80 -6.20
C GLN A 122 -9.34 4.93 -6.50
N HIS A 123 -9.35 4.14 -7.58
CA HIS A 123 -8.20 3.33 -7.97
C HIS A 123 -6.96 4.19 -8.28
N VAL A 124 -7.14 5.33 -8.94
CA VAL A 124 -6.06 6.29 -9.19
C VAL A 124 -5.50 6.84 -7.88
N LEU A 125 -6.37 7.24 -6.93
CA LEU A 125 -5.95 7.71 -5.61
C LEU A 125 -5.18 6.64 -4.83
N TRP A 126 -5.68 5.40 -4.80
CA TRP A 126 -4.98 4.29 -4.14
C TRP A 126 -3.64 4.00 -4.81
N GLY A 127 -3.59 4.02 -6.14
CA GLY A 127 -2.35 3.87 -6.90
C GLY A 127 -1.32 4.94 -6.53
N PHE A 128 -1.72 6.21 -6.44
CA PHE A 128 -0.85 7.30 -6.02
C PHE A 128 -0.35 7.13 -4.56
N MET A 129 -1.23 6.73 -3.63
CA MET A 129 -0.86 6.44 -2.25
C MET A 129 0.16 5.30 -2.16
N LEU A 130 -0.06 4.22 -2.91
CA LEU A 130 0.83 3.06 -2.94
C LEU A 130 2.18 3.39 -3.58
N ALA A 131 2.20 4.17 -4.67
CA ALA A 131 3.42 4.67 -5.28
C ALA A 131 4.21 5.56 -4.30
N THR A 132 3.53 6.42 -3.56
CA THR A 132 4.14 7.25 -2.51
C THR A 132 4.79 6.38 -1.43
N LEU A 133 4.09 5.36 -0.92
CA LEU A 133 4.63 4.43 0.06
C LEU A 133 5.82 3.62 -0.49
N ALA A 134 5.79 3.23 -1.77
CA ALA A 134 6.89 2.54 -2.43
C ALA A 134 8.13 3.42 -2.58
N VAL A 135 7.97 4.70 -2.89
CA VAL A 135 9.07 5.65 -3.07
C VAL A 135 9.65 6.10 -1.73
N TYR A 136 8.81 6.54 -0.79
CA TYR A 136 9.24 7.13 0.48
C TYR A 136 9.40 6.11 1.61
N GLY A 137 8.78 4.92 1.48
CA GLY A 137 8.84 3.85 2.47
C GLY A 137 7.79 3.98 3.58
N ASN A 138 7.86 3.04 4.53
CA ASN A 138 6.84 2.84 5.57
C ASN A 138 6.89 3.84 6.75
N GLY A 139 7.80 4.81 6.73
CA GLY A 139 7.99 5.76 7.84
C GLY A 139 8.67 5.15 9.07
N ALA A 140 8.62 5.87 10.20
CA ALA A 140 9.27 5.45 11.44
C ALA A 140 8.51 4.31 12.16
N PHE A 141 7.20 4.21 11.97
CA PHE A 141 6.34 3.20 12.60
C PHE A 141 6.24 1.95 11.71
N SER A 142 7.32 1.14 11.69
CA SER A 142 7.37 -0.11 10.94
C SER A 142 8.10 -1.19 11.75
N LEU A 143 7.64 -2.45 11.63
CA LEU A 143 8.31 -3.58 12.28
C LEU A 143 9.72 -3.80 11.75
N ASP A 144 9.96 -3.58 10.46
CA ASP A 144 11.31 -3.65 9.88
C ASP A 144 12.30 -2.75 10.63
N ARG A 145 11.87 -1.53 11.00
CA ARG A 145 12.72 -0.58 11.71
C ARG A 145 12.99 -0.99 13.15
N LEU A 146 12.02 -1.62 13.81
CA LEU A 146 12.19 -2.17 15.16
C LEU A 146 13.16 -3.34 15.15
N LEU A 147 13.04 -4.27 14.19
CA LEU A 147 13.92 -5.42 14.03
C LEU A 147 15.36 -5.00 13.73
N LEU A 148 15.56 -4.03 12.82
CA LEU A 148 16.89 -3.52 12.48
C LEU A 148 17.56 -2.78 13.66
N LYS A 149 16.81 -2.09 14.50
CA LYS A 149 17.36 -1.47 15.72
C LYS A 149 17.84 -2.53 16.72
N GLY A 150 17.06 -3.60 16.92
CA GLY A 150 17.41 -4.69 17.80
C GLY A 150 18.71 -5.38 17.37
N GLN A 151 18.88 -5.64 16.08
CA GLN A 151 20.12 -6.25 15.54
C GLN A 151 21.35 -5.36 15.75
N ARG A 152 21.25 -4.05 15.53
CA ARG A 152 22.38 -3.11 15.74
C ARG A 152 22.82 -3.05 17.21
N GLN A 153 21.88 -3.10 18.16
CA GLN A 153 22.20 -3.13 19.57
C GLN A 153 22.89 -4.43 19.99
N SER A 154 22.43 -5.57 19.46
CA SER A 154 23.04 -6.89 19.74
C SER A 154 24.48 -6.96 19.24
N VAL A 155 24.76 -6.47 18.03
CA VAL A 155 26.12 -6.43 17.46
C VAL A 155 27.03 -5.47 18.27
N SER A 156 26.53 -4.32 18.69
CA SER A 156 27.29 -3.38 19.52
C SER A 156 27.67 -3.97 20.88
N ASN A 157 26.77 -4.72 21.52
CA ASN A 157 27.06 -5.37 22.80
C ASN A 157 28.08 -6.50 22.68
N LEU A 158 28.08 -7.24 21.55
CA LEU A 158 29.07 -8.28 21.29
C LEU A 158 30.47 -7.75 20.97
N SER A 159 30.57 -6.51 20.46
CA SER A 159 31.85 -5.86 20.15
C SER A 159 32.51 -5.21 21.37
N MET A 160 31.79 -5.08 22.50
CA MET A 160 32.30 -4.52 23.77
C MET A 160 32.59 -5.58 24.83
N ALA A 161 32.30 -6.85 24.57
CA ALA A 161 32.60 -8.01 25.43
C ALA A 161 33.84 -8.76 24.94
#